data_e4c54d04dabeeeaf9a4bf1b84f3baa21
#
_entry.id   e4c54d04dabeeeaf9a4bf1b84f3baa21
#
_cell.length_a   1.000
_cell.length_b   1.000
_cell.length_c   1.000
_cell.angle_alpha   90.00
_cell.angle_beta   90.00
_cell.angle_gamma   90.00
#
_symmetry.space_group_name_H-M   'P 1'
#
loop_
_entity.id
_entity.type
_entity.pdbx_description
1 polymer ?
#
loop_
_entity_poly.entity_id
_entity_poly.type
_entity_poly.pdbx_seq_one_letter_code
_entity_poly.pdbx_strand_id
1 'polypeptide(L)'
;MNPTKLIFIILIFLYPPILMASELTPFLAQEDLTFVLNSLLFLIGGFLVFWMAAGFTMLEAGLVRSKNVTMQLTKNISLFSLACIFYYLVGYNLMYPGDNWTVENLIGSFSTAQLESVGITSSKADDIEYAATGSDFFFQLMFCAATASIVSGALAERIKLWPFLIFTIMLTAIIYPIQASWKWGGGFLDEMGFLDFAGSTIVHSVGGWAALMGALVLGPRLGKYKDGKTLPFLGSNLPLATLGTFILWLGWFGFNGGSQLAMGSVGDVADVSRIFANTNIAAAAGAISALILTQFLYGKPDLTMILNGTLAGLVAITAEPLTPSLGSASLIGAVGGLIVVLGVPLLDRFKIDDVVGAIPVHLFAGIWGTIAVVFTNGEAELYIQILSIILIGLFVTISTGVIWLILKSTLGIRVSPEAETIALDLSELGIEAY
;
A
#
# COMPACT_ATOMS: atom_id res chain seq x y z
N MET A 1 15.63 -53.78 -61.69
CA MET A 1 15.36 -52.46 -61.14
C MET A 1 16.50 -51.53 -61.60
N ASN A 2 16.15 -50.49 -62.38
CA ASN A 2 17.16 -49.61 -62.98
C ASN A 2 17.96 -48.89 -61.97
N PRO A 3 19.33 -48.95 -61.93
CA PRO A 3 20.16 -48.33 -60.91
C PRO A 3 19.97 -46.81 -60.74
N THR A 4 19.50 -46.14 -61.77
CA THR A 4 19.14 -44.69 -61.69
C THR A 4 17.95 -44.40 -60.81
N LYS A 5 17.02 -45.34 -60.57
CA LYS A 5 15.88 -45.16 -59.65
C LYS A 5 16.27 -45.36 -58.18
N LEU A 6 17.31 -46.15 -57.91
CA LEU A 6 17.80 -46.42 -56.58
C LEU A 6 18.61 -45.21 -56.04
N ILE A 7 19.34 -44.53 -56.92
CA ILE A 7 20.11 -43.31 -56.54
C ILE A 7 19.15 -42.14 -56.23
N PHE A 8 18.00 -42.01 -56.90
CA PHE A 8 17.02 -40.95 -56.60
C PHE A 8 16.30 -41.17 -55.27
N ILE A 9 16.07 -42.43 -54.89
CA ILE A 9 15.44 -42.77 -53.58
C ILE A 9 16.43 -42.54 -52.46
N ILE A 10 17.72 -42.83 -52.65
CA ILE A 10 18.76 -42.60 -51.62
C ILE A 10 19.04 -41.09 -51.43
N LEU A 11 18.94 -40.31 -52.49
CA LEU A 11 19.09 -38.84 -52.37
C LEU A 11 17.92 -38.14 -51.64
N ILE A 12 16.72 -38.73 -51.67
CA ILE A 12 15.57 -38.20 -50.90
C ILE A 12 15.71 -38.53 -49.41
N PHE A 13 16.39 -39.60 -49.03
CA PHE A 13 16.64 -39.96 -47.60
C PHE A 13 17.92 -39.37 -47.02
N LEU A 14 18.82 -38.82 -47.84
CA LEU A 14 20.08 -38.20 -47.40
C LEU A 14 19.99 -36.64 -47.31
N TYR A 15 18.85 -36.03 -47.69
CA TYR A 15 18.62 -34.66 -47.30
C TYR A 15 18.19 -34.63 -45.83
N PRO A 16 19.03 -34.15 -44.93
CA PRO A 16 18.58 -33.99 -43.57
C PRO A 16 17.38 -33.05 -43.60
N PRO A 17 16.40 -33.22 -42.69
CA PRO A 17 15.30 -32.31 -42.57
C PRO A 17 15.72 -30.99 -41.92
N ILE A 18 16.75 -30.33 -42.55
CA ILE A 18 17.30 -29.05 -42.10
C ILE A 18 16.45 -27.88 -42.69
N LEU A 19 15.56 -28.16 -43.62
CA LEU A 19 14.72 -27.13 -44.24
C LEU A 19 13.29 -27.06 -43.70
N MET A 20 12.93 -27.82 -42.66
CA MET A 20 11.63 -27.66 -41.98
C MET A 20 11.77 -27.11 -40.53
N ALA A 21 12.94 -26.65 -40.16
CA ALA A 21 13.13 -25.98 -38.87
C ALA A 21 13.11 -24.44 -38.97
N SER A 22 12.76 -23.86 -40.11
CA SER A 22 12.72 -22.41 -40.32
C SER A 22 11.32 -21.78 -40.30
N GLU A 23 10.29 -22.58 -39.97
CA GLU A 23 8.97 -22.07 -39.61
C GLU A 23 8.60 -22.51 -38.19
N LEU A 24 9.58 -22.54 -37.30
CA LEU A 24 9.28 -22.32 -35.90
C LEU A 24 8.77 -20.89 -35.79
N THR A 25 7.50 -20.74 -35.42
CA THR A 25 6.86 -19.49 -35.02
C THR A 25 7.90 -18.53 -34.47
N PRO A 26 7.96 -17.28 -34.91
CA PRO A 26 8.94 -16.34 -34.44
C PRO A 26 8.88 -16.38 -32.92
N PHE A 27 9.98 -16.74 -32.28
CA PHE A 27 10.16 -16.49 -30.86
C PHE A 27 9.77 -15.04 -30.65
N LEU A 28 8.92 -14.76 -29.66
CA LEU A 28 8.62 -13.40 -29.26
C LEU A 28 9.95 -12.63 -29.23
N ALA A 29 10.02 -11.46 -29.83
CA ALA A 29 11.20 -10.62 -29.71
C ALA A 29 11.48 -10.44 -28.20
N GLN A 30 12.76 -10.29 -27.83
CA GLN A 30 13.14 -10.15 -26.40
C GLN A 30 12.35 -9.01 -25.73
N GLU A 31 12.09 -7.94 -26.46
CA GLU A 31 11.27 -6.80 -25.99
C GLU A 31 9.81 -7.20 -25.74
N ASP A 32 9.20 -8.01 -26.60
CA ASP A 32 7.84 -8.50 -26.40
C ASP A 32 7.73 -9.40 -25.17
N LEU A 33 8.70 -10.26 -24.96
CA LEU A 33 8.76 -11.10 -23.76
C LEU A 33 8.90 -10.26 -22.50
N THR A 34 9.77 -9.25 -22.50
CA THR A 34 9.96 -8.32 -21.38
C THR A 34 8.66 -7.58 -21.07
N PHE A 35 7.98 -7.02 -22.09
CA PHE A 35 6.70 -6.36 -21.94
C PHE A 35 5.64 -7.28 -21.30
N VAL A 36 5.53 -8.52 -21.78
CA VAL A 36 4.59 -9.51 -21.24
C VAL A 36 4.90 -9.84 -19.78
N LEU A 37 6.17 -10.08 -19.45
CA LEU A 37 6.58 -10.43 -18.08
C LEU A 37 6.42 -9.27 -17.10
N ASN A 38 6.72 -8.03 -17.50
CA ASN A 38 6.50 -6.85 -16.68
C ASN A 38 5.00 -6.62 -16.43
N SER A 39 4.17 -6.74 -17.48
CA SER A 39 2.72 -6.64 -17.33
C SER A 39 2.16 -7.74 -16.41
N LEU A 40 2.69 -8.96 -16.50
CA LEU A 40 2.32 -10.06 -15.62
C LEU A 40 2.73 -9.79 -14.16
N LEU A 41 3.94 -9.21 -13.93
CA LEU A 41 4.39 -8.78 -12.60
C LEU A 41 3.40 -7.79 -11.98
N PHE A 42 2.96 -6.77 -12.73
CA PHE A 42 1.99 -5.79 -12.26
C PHE A 42 0.63 -6.43 -11.94
N LEU A 43 0.12 -7.32 -12.78
CA LEU A 43 -1.15 -8.00 -12.52
C LEU A 43 -1.06 -8.89 -11.28
N ILE A 44 -0.02 -9.71 -11.14
CA ILE A 44 0.16 -10.57 -9.96
C ILE A 44 0.41 -9.71 -8.71
N GLY A 45 1.28 -8.70 -8.80
CA GLY A 45 1.51 -7.74 -7.72
C GLY A 45 0.21 -7.05 -7.31
N GLY A 46 -0.56 -6.57 -8.28
CA GLY A 46 -1.87 -5.96 -8.06
C GLY A 46 -2.87 -6.91 -7.39
N PHE A 47 -2.94 -8.20 -7.77
CA PHE A 47 -3.78 -9.19 -7.09
C PHE A 47 -3.39 -9.38 -5.63
N LEU A 48 -2.09 -9.45 -5.35
CA LEU A 48 -1.60 -9.58 -3.97
C LEU A 48 -1.94 -8.35 -3.13
N VAL A 49 -1.80 -7.14 -3.71
CA VAL A 49 -2.18 -5.90 -3.01
C VAL A 49 -3.70 -5.74 -2.91
N PHE A 50 -4.47 -6.14 -3.93
CA PHE A 50 -5.94 -6.25 -3.83
C PHE A 50 -6.36 -7.09 -2.62
N TRP A 51 -5.67 -8.22 -2.41
CA TRP A 51 -5.93 -9.10 -1.27
C TRP A 51 -5.66 -8.43 0.07
N MET A 52 -4.80 -7.39 0.12
CA MET A 52 -4.62 -6.57 1.34
C MET A 52 -5.89 -5.85 1.77
N ALA A 53 -6.85 -5.56 0.87
CA ALA A 53 -8.14 -5.02 1.27
C ALA A 53 -8.92 -5.99 2.19
N ALA A 54 -8.86 -7.29 1.90
CA ALA A 54 -9.39 -8.32 2.80
C ALA A 54 -8.58 -8.37 4.11
N GLY A 55 -7.26 -8.22 4.04
CA GLY A 55 -6.39 -8.16 5.22
C GLY A 55 -6.73 -7.02 6.17
N PHE A 56 -6.86 -5.78 5.66
CA PHE A 56 -7.32 -4.63 6.44
C PHE A 56 -8.70 -4.86 7.03
N THR A 57 -9.63 -5.37 6.23
CA THR A 57 -11.00 -5.67 6.67
C THR A 57 -11.01 -6.64 7.86
N MET A 58 -10.23 -7.73 7.79
CA MET A 58 -10.17 -8.73 8.85
C MET A 58 -9.41 -8.23 10.08
N LEU A 59 -8.30 -7.51 9.89
CA LEU A 59 -7.54 -6.91 10.97
C LEU A 59 -8.41 -5.91 11.76
N GLU A 60 -9.06 -4.97 11.06
CA GLU A 60 -9.91 -3.97 11.68
C GLU A 60 -11.13 -4.60 12.36
N ALA A 61 -11.83 -5.53 11.69
CA ALA A 61 -12.95 -6.26 12.27
C ALA A 61 -12.56 -6.99 13.56
N GLY A 62 -11.36 -7.56 13.60
CA GLY A 62 -10.84 -8.25 14.77
C GLY A 62 -10.42 -7.34 15.92
N LEU A 63 -9.96 -6.12 15.63
CA LEU A 63 -9.45 -5.16 16.64
C LEU A 63 -10.52 -4.21 17.17
N VAL A 64 -11.61 -3.95 16.46
CA VAL A 64 -12.75 -3.19 16.99
C VAL A 64 -13.60 -4.03 17.93
N ARG A 65 -14.39 -3.37 18.78
CA ARG A 65 -15.39 -4.05 19.63
C ARG A 65 -16.48 -4.70 18.77
N SER A 66 -17.02 -5.83 19.22
CA SER A 66 -18.01 -6.64 18.49
C SER A 66 -19.20 -5.86 17.93
N LYS A 67 -19.65 -4.86 18.65
CA LYS A 67 -20.78 -3.99 18.30
C LYS A 67 -20.50 -3.01 17.16
N ASN A 68 -19.29 -2.99 16.59
CA ASN A 68 -18.87 -2.08 15.53
C ASN A 68 -18.23 -2.81 14.34
N VAL A 69 -18.38 -4.12 14.26
CA VAL A 69 -17.73 -4.97 13.24
C VAL A 69 -18.36 -4.77 11.87
N THR A 70 -19.69 -4.81 11.77
CA THR A 70 -20.41 -4.62 10.51
C THR A 70 -20.10 -3.24 9.90
N MET A 71 -19.99 -2.22 10.74
CA MET A 71 -19.60 -0.87 10.29
C MET A 71 -18.20 -0.87 9.65
N GLN A 72 -17.23 -1.62 10.22
CA GLN A 72 -15.90 -1.72 9.64
C GLN A 72 -15.91 -2.49 8.31
N LEU A 73 -16.64 -3.60 8.22
CA LEU A 73 -16.81 -4.35 6.98
C LEU A 73 -17.40 -3.47 5.87
N THR A 74 -18.48 -2.74 6.20
CA THR A 74 -19.16 -1.82 5.27
C THR A 74 -18.22 -0.68 4.83
N LYS A 75 -17.47 -0.09 5.76
CA LYS A 75 -16.49 0.94 5.42
C LYS A 75 -15.44 0.42 4.45
N ASN A 76 -14.85 -0.74 4.72
CA ASN A 76 -13.74 -1.26 3.93
C ASN A 76 -14.15 -1.59 2.49
N ILE A 77 -15.27 -2.28 2.27
CA ILE A 77 -15.74 -2.56 0.91
C ILE A 77 -16.13 -1.27 0.16
N SER A 78 -16.75 -0.32 0.86
CA SER A 78 -17.18 0.95 0.25
C SER A 78 -16.01 1.85 -0.08
N LEU A 79 -15.03 2.01 0.82
CA LEU A 79 -13.83 2.81 0.55
C LEU A 79 -13.02 2.26 -0.63
N PHE A 80 -12.85 0.94 -0.69
CA PHE A 80 -12.14 0.29 -1.79
C PHE A 80 -12.84 0.54 -3.13
N SER A 81 -14.17 0.37 -3.16
CA SER A 81 -14.97 0.61 -4.37
C SER A 81 -14.91 2.07 -4.81
N LEU A 82 -14.96 3.02 -3.88
CA LEU A 82 -14.81 4.45 -4.18
C LEU A 82 -13.41 4.79 -4.68
N ALA A 83 -12.37 4.21 -4.07
CA ALA A 83 -11.00 4.37 -4.55
C ALA A 83 -10.87 3.92 -6.00
N CYS A 84 -11.43 2.75 -6.36
CA CYS A 84 -11.43 2.26 -7.74
C CYS A 84 -12.06 3.25 -8.72
N ILE A 85 -13.23 3.79 -8.37
CA ILE A 85 -13.98 4.71 -9.24
C ILE A 85 -13.25 6.06 -9.36
N PHE A 86 -12.85 6.67 -8.25
CA PHE A 86 -12.32 8.02 -8.25
C PHE A 86 -10.86 8.10 -8.69
N TYR A 87 -10.08 7.06 -8.47
CA TYR A 87 -8.74 6.96 -9.05
C TYR A 87 -8.82 6.84 -10.59
N TYR A 88 -9.79 6.08 -11.13
CA TYR A 88 -10.08 6.03 -12.55
C TYR A 88 -10.51 7.40 -13.12
N LEU A 89 -11.46 8.07 -12.45
CA LEU A 89 -12.04 9.31 -12.96
C LEU A 89 -11.05 10.47 -12.99
N VAL A 90 -10.13 10.53 -12.02
CA VAL A 90 -9.24 11.69 -11.82
C VAL A 90 -7.82 11.25 -11.41
N GLY A 91 -7.70 10.29 -10.48
CA GLY A 91 -6.47 10.04 -9.74
C GLY A 91 -5.30 9.58 -10.61
N TYR A 92 -5.53 8.71 -11.58
CA TYR A 92 -4.43 8.12 -12.36
C TYR A 92 -3.65 9.16 -13.16
N ASN A 93 -4.32 9.96 -13.98
CA ASN A 93 -3.64 11.00 -14.78
C ASN A 93 -3.15 12.19 -13.94
N LEU A 94 -3.72 12.37 -12.75
CA LEU A 94 -3.20 13.35 -11.79
C LEU A 94 -1.89 12.86 -11.15
N MET A 95 -1.73 11.54 -10.96
CA MET A 95 -0.53 10.90 -10.43
C MET A 95 0.56 10.68 -11.49
N TYR A 96 0.16 10.28 -12.69
CA TYR A 96 1.04 10.00 -13.83
C TYR A 96 0.69 10.89 -15.03
N PRO A 97 1.02 12.17 -14.97
CA PRO A 97 0.63 13.13 -16.01
C PRO A 97 1.41 12.98 -17.33
N GLY A 98 2.56 12.29 -17.34
CA GLY A 98 3.49 12.34 -18.46
C GLY A 98 3.87 13.79 -18.76
N ASP A 99 3.65 14.23 -20.01
CA ASP A 99 3.90 15.62 -20.41
C ASP A 99 2.72 16.58 -20.13
N ASN A 100 1.62 16.08 -19.51
CA ASN A 100 0.38 16.84 -19.36
C ASN A 100 0.19 17.40 -17.93
N TRP A 101 1.15 18.14 -17.42
CA TRP A 101 1.04 18.79 -16.12
C TRP A 101 0.10 19.99 -16.15
N THR A 102 -0.79 20.13 -15.16
CA THR A 102 -1.57 21.35 -14.92
C THR A 102 -0.70 22.45 -14.31
N VAL A 103 0.18 22.06 -13.39
CA VAL A 103 1.28 22.90 -12.87
C VAL A 103 2.53 22.03 -12.91
N GLU A 104 3.51 22.45 -13.72
CA GLU A 104 4.73 21.69 -13.99
C GLU A 104 5.37 21.12 -12.72
N ASN A 105 5.68 19.83 -12.74
CA ASN A 105 6.31 19.08 -11.65
C ASN A 105 5.56 19.05 -10.29
N LEU A 106 4.33 19.64 -10.22
CA LEU A 106 3.63 19.84 -8.96
C LEU A 106 2.18 19.30 -8.99
N ILE A 107 1.41 19.56 -10.04
CA ILE A 107 0.01 19.14 -10.17
C ILE A 107 -0.18 18.52 -11.56
N GLY A 108 -0.49 17.24 -11.59
CA GLY A 108 -0.77 16.51 -12.82
C GLY A 108 -2.09 16.88 -13.49
N SER A 109 -2.53 16.09 -14.45
CA SER A 109 -3.72 16.37 -15.27
C SER A 109 -5.01 15.93 -14.59
N PHE A 110 -6.01 16.83 -14.55
CA PHE A 110 -7.36 16.49 -14.11
C PHE A 110 -8.16 15.89 -15.26
N SER A 111 -7.91 14.64 -15.58
CA SER A 111 -8.60 13.92 -16.66
C SER A 111 -8.82 12.46 -16.29
N THR A 112 -9.80 11.85 -16.96
CA THR A 112 -10.11 10.43 -16.75
C THR A 112 -9.07 9.55 -17.44
N ALA A 113 -8.66 8.46 -16.79
CA ALA A 113 -7.72 7.50 -17.37
C ALA A 113 -8.25 6.93 -18.68
N GLN A 114 -7.42 6.92 -19.72
CA GLN A 114 -7.76 6.43 -21.05
C GLN A 114 -7.12 5.07 -21.26
N LEU A 115 -7.84 3.99 -20.93
CA LEU A 115 -7.36 2.61 -21.05
C LEU A 115 -7.99 1.87 -22.24
N GLU A 116 -9.03 2.44 -22.85
CA GLU A 116 -9.91 1.75 -23.79
C GLU A 116 -9.28 1.55 -25.19
N SER A 117 -8.33 2.40 -25.55
CA SER A 117 -7.59 2.30 -26.82
C SER A 117 -6.35 1.42 -26.73
N VAL A 118 -5.97 1.03 -25.53
CA VAL A 118 -4.72 0.32 -25.26
C VAL A 118 -4.93 -1.19 -25.42
N GLY A 119 -4.11 -1.83 -26.24
CA GLY A 119 -4.08 -3.28 -26.37
C GLY A 119 -5.13 -3.91 -27.32
N ILE A 120 -6.11 -3.17 -27.86
CA ILE A 120 -7.08 -3.73 -28.82
C ILE A 120 -6.47 -3.93 -30.22
N THR A 121 -5.44 -3.17 -30.56
CA THR A 121 -4.81 -3.18 -31.90
C THR A 121 -3.44 -3.83 -31.93
N SER A 122 -2.99 -4.49 -30.86
CA SER A 122 -1.66 -5.14 -30.75
C SER A 122 -0.45 -4.24 -31.08
N SER A 123 -0.59 -2.93 -30.97
CA SER A 123 0.50 -1.98 -31.18
C SER A 123 1.00 -1.52 -29.81
N LYS A 124 2.28 -1.75 -29.49
CA LYS A 124 2.95 -1.22 -28.29
C LYS A 124 2.97 0.31 -28.24
N ALA A 125 2.65 0.98 -29.33
CA ALA A 125 2.72 2.44 -29.46
C ALA A 125 1.70 3.17 -28.55
N ASP A 126 0.64 2.49 -28.10
CA ASP A 126 -0.41 3.08 -27.27
C ASP A 126 -0.26 2.68 -25.78
N ASP A 127 0.72 1.83 -25.43
CA ASP A 127 1.02 1.41 -24.06
C ASP A 127 2.21 2.18 -23.49
N ILE A 128 2.42 2.05 -22.17
CA ILE A 128 3.66 2.49 -21.56
C ILE A 128 4.81 1.67 -22.13
N GLU A 129 6.00 2.27 -22.24
CA GLU A 129 7.12 1.70 -23.01
C GLU A 129 7.47 0.26 -22.60
N TYR A 130 7.32 -0.09 -21.33
CA TYR A 130 7.81 -1.34 -20.73
C TYR A 130 6.72 -2.31 -20.24
N ALA A 131 5.44 -1.92 -20.21
CA ALA A 131 4.32 -2.76 -19.77
C ALA A 131 2.97 -2.24 -20.29
N ALA A 132 1.93 -3.05 -20.23
CA ALA A 132 0.58 -2.63 -20.57
C ALA A 132 0.04 -1.59 -19.58
N THR A 133 -0.44 -0.44 -20.06
CA THR A 133 -0.97 0.66 -19.24
C THR A 133 -2.10 0.18 -18.33
N GLY A 134 -2.96 -0.74 -18.80
CA GLY A 134 -4.01 -1.33 -17.96
C GLY A 134 -3.47 -2.14 -16.77
N SER A 135 -2.31 -2.79 -16.91
CA SER A 135 -1.67 -3.52 -15.80
C SER A 135 -1.05 -2.57 -14.78
N ASP A 136 -0.42 -1.48 -15.23
CA ASP A 136 0.09 -0.42 -14.35
C ASP A 136 -1.05 0.30 -13.63
N PHE A 137 -2.09 0.73 -14.34
CA PHE A 137 -3.28 1.34 -13.73
C PHE A 137 -3.85 0.46 -12.62
N PHE A 138 -4.05 -0.83 -12.88
CA PHE A 138 -4.58 -1.76 -11.88
C PHE A 138 -3.65 -1.87 -10.67
N PHE A 139 -2.34 -1.99 -10.88
CA PHE A 139 -1.35 -2.08 -9.82
C PHE A 139 -1.33 -0.80 -8.96
N GLN A 140 -1.24 0.37 -9.57
CA GLN A 140 -1.14 1.65 -8.88
C GLN A 140 -2.44 2.03 -8.14
N LEU A 141 -3.60 1.66 -8.68
CA LEU A 141 -4.89 1.79 -8.00
C LEU A 141 -4.89 1.10 -6.64
N MET A 142 -4.25 -0.07 -6.51
CA MET A 142 -4.22 -0.81 -5.25
C MET A 142 -3.48 -0.04 -4.15
N PHE A 143 -2.44 0.69 -4.48
CA PHE A 143 -1.69 1.55 -3.54
C PHE A 143 -2.52 2.74 -3.05
N CYS A 144 -3.26 3.36 -3.97
CA CYS A 144 -4.22 4.42 -3.63
C CYS A 144 -5.29 3.91 -2.65
N ALA A 145 -5.88 2.75 -2.92
CA ALA A 145 -6.88 2.12 -2.06
C ALA A 145 -6.31 1.72 -0.69
N ALA A 146 -5.07 1.19 -0.66
CA ALA A 146 -4.37 0.85 0.59
C ALA A 146 -4.16 2.09 1.47
N THR A 147 -3.80 3.25 0.89
CA THR A 147 -3.66 4.51 1.62
C THR A 147 -4.97 4.91 2.33
N ALA A 148 -6.11 4.75 1.67
CA ALA A 148 -7.42 5.04 2.27
C ALA A 148 -7.80 4.02 3.37
N SER A 149 -7.41 2.75 3.22
CA SER A 149 -7.66 1.71 4.23
C SER A 149 -6.94 2.01 5.55
N ILE A 150 -5.73 2.60 5.52
CA ILE A 150 -5.00 3.03 6.72
C ILE A 150 -5.81 3.98 7.59
N VAL A 151 -6.55 4.90 6.98
CA VAL A 151 -7.37 5.89 7.70
C VAL A 151 -8.57 5.23 8.37
N SER A 152 -9.14 4.19 7.76
CA SER A 152 -10.35 3.50 8.23
C SER A 152 -10.22 3.00 9.66
N GLY A 153 -9.14 2.29 9.96
CA GLY A 153 -8.92 1.69 11.27
C GLY A 153 -8.77 2.70 12.41
N ALA A 154 -8.01 3.77 12.19
CA ALA A 154 -7.75 4.78 13.20
C ALA A 154 -9.01 5.50 13.69
N LEU A 155 -10.00 5.69 12.82
CA LEU A 155 -11.24 6.44 13.10
C LEU A 155 -12.42 5.54 13.51
N ALA A 156 -12.21 4.24 13.61
CA ALA A 156 -13.23 3.25 13.93
C ALA A 156 -14.03 3.59 15.19
N GLU A 157 -15.21 2.99 15.30
CA GLU A 157 -16.10 3.02 16.48
C GLU A 157 -16.79 4.35 16.81
N ARG A 158 -16.48 5.47 16.09
CA ARG A 158 -17.09 6.77 16.38
C ARG A 158 -17.31 7.68 15.16
N ILE A 159 -16.74 7.32 13.99
CA ILE A 159 -16.93 8.07 12.73
C ILE A 159 -18.24 7.67 12.07
N LYS A 160 -18.97 8.64 11.51
CA LYS A 160 -20.13 8.39 10.65
C LYS A 160 -19.70 7.83 9.29
N LEU A 161 -20.50 6.97 8.69
CA LEU A 161 -20.20 6.33 7.41
C LEU A 161 -20.02 7.35 6.28
N TRP A 162 -21.01 8.17 6.00
CA TRP A 162 -21.01 9.06 4.83
C TRP A 162 -19.91 10.13 4.84
N PRO A 163 -19.65 10.86 5.93
CA PRO A 163 -18.50 11.77 5.98
C PRO A 163 -17.16 11.06 5.74
N PHE A 164 -16.99 9.83 6.24
CA PHE A 164 -15.80 9.03 5.97
C PHE A 164 -15.66 8.68 4.48
N LEU A 165 -16.75 8.29 3.83
CA LEU A 165 -16.74 7.96 2.39
C LEU A 165 -16.45 9.19 1.52
N ILE A 166 -16.99 10.37 1.87
CA ILE A 166 -16.67 11.63 1.18
C ILE A 166 -15.19 11.98 1.36
N PHE A 167 -14.66 11.81 2.58
CA PHE A 167 -13.22 11.99 2.80
C PHE A 167 -12.38 11.03 1.94
N THR A 168 -12.80 9.78 1.83
CA THR A 168 -12.14 8.77 0.98
C THR A 168 -12.06 9.23 -0.48
N ILE A 169 -13.15 9.79 -1.02
CA ILE A 169 -13.16 10.35 -2.38
C ILE A 169 -12.10 11.43 -2.53
N MET A 170 -12.04 12.38 -1.60
CA MET A 170 -11.05 13.47 -1.66
C MET A 170 -9.61 12.97 -1.52
N LEU A 171 -9.40 11.98 -0.68
CA LEU A 171 -8.08 11.37 -0.50
C LEU A 171 -7.62 10.65 -1.76
N THR A 172 -8.47 9.83 -2.37
CA THR A 172 -8.10 8.94 -3.48
C THR A 172 -8.13 9.61 -4.85
N ALA A 173 -9.00 10.61 -5.05
CA ALA A 173 -9.08 11.37 -6.29
C ALA A 173 -8.02 12.48 -6.39
N ILE A 174 -7.65 13.10 -5.26
CA ILE A 174 -6.91 14.38 -5.28
C ILE A 174 -5.63 14.32 -4.41
N ILE A 175 -5.76 14.09 -3.10
CA ILE A 175 -4.63 14.29 -2.18
C ILE A 175 -3.52 13.28 -2.44
N TYR A 176 -3.88 11.99 -2.48
CA TYR A 176 -2.92 10.92 -2.73
C TYR A 176 -2.25 11.09 -4.11
N PRO A 177 -2.99 11.27 -5.22
CA PRO A 177 -2.39 11.41 -6.55
C PRO A 177 -1.46 12.62 -6.67
N ILE A 178 -1.81 13.78 -6.13
CA ILE A 178 -0.97 14.99 -6.20
C ILE A 178 0.40 14.75 -5.54
N GLN A 179 0.43 14.26 -4.31
CA GLN A 179 1.72 14.06 -3.64
C GLN A 179 2.51 12.89 -4.21
N ALA A 180 1.83 11.86 -4.74
CA ALA A 180 2.48 10.73 -5.39
C ALA A 180 3.12 11.13 -6.73
N SER A 181 2.52 12.07 -7.47
CA SER A 181 3.10 12.60 -8.70
C SER A 181 4.45 13.30 -8.47
N TRP A 182 4.69 13.86 -7.29
CA TRP A 182 5.96 14.54 -6.97
C TRP A 182 7.17 13.63 -7.04
N LYS A 183 7.00 12.33 -6.79
CA LYS A 183 8.06 11.30 -6.94
C LYS A 183 7.74 10.35 -8.09
N TRP A 184 6.65 9.60 -7.99
CA TRP A 184 6.38 8.51 -8.94
C TRP A 184 5.87 8.99 -10.31
N GLY A 185 5.33 10.20 -10.38
CA GLY A 185 4.95 10.86 -11.64
C GLY A 185 6.07 11.66 -12.31
N GLY A 186 7.31 11.60 -11.78
CA GLY A 186 8.43 12.36 -12.30
C GLY A 186 8.44 13.86 -11.92
N GLY A 187 7.78 14.21 -10.79
CA GLY A 187 7.68 15.58 -10.32
C GLY A 187 8.93 16.05 -9.54
N PHE A 188 8.83 17.20 -8.88
CA PHE A 188 9.98 17.92 -8.30
C PHE A 188 10.76 17.12 -7.24
N LEU A 189 10.12 16.20 -6.49
CA LEU A 189 10.85 15.37 -5.52
C LEU A 189 11.67 14.28 -6.20
N ASP A 190 11.22 13.79 -7.36
CA ASP A 190 12.00 12.86 -8.19
C ASP A 190 13.25 13.55 -8.73
N GLU A 191 13.09 14.76 -9.29
CA GLU A 191 14.21 15.58 -9.77
C GLU A 191 15.22 15.91 -8.67
N MET A 192 14.75 16.04 -7.41
CA MET A 192 15.63 16.26 -6.25
C MET A 192 16.36 15.00 -5.79
N GLY A 193 16.01 13.81 -6.30
CA GLY A 193 16.62 12.53 -5.91
C GLY A 193 15.98 11.89 -4.66
N PHE A 194 14.72 12.21 -4.35
CA PHE A 194 13.98 11.51 -3.29
C PHE A 194 13.82 10.03 -3.64
N LEU A 195 14.11 9.13 -2.68
CA LEU A 195 13.97 7.70 -2.84
C LEU A 195 12.90 7.16 -1.89
N ASP A 196 11.88 6.56 -2.48
CA ASP A 196 10.83 5.80 -1.78
C ASP A 196 10.28 4.73 -2.73
N PHE A 197 10.93 3.56 -2.72
CA PHE A 197 10.78 2.49 -3.70
C PHE A 197 9.32 2.05 -3.86
N ALA A 198 8.66 1.69 -2.76
CA ALA A 198 7.30 1.20 -2.77
C ALA A 198 6.34 2.01 -1.86
N GLY A 199 6.78 3.10 -1.22
CA GLY A 199 5.86 4.03 -0.57
C GLY A 199 5.81 3.98 0.96
N SER A 200 6.93 3.85 1.67
CA SER A 200 6.93 4.08 3.13
C SER A 200 6.41 5.47 3.48
N THR A 201 6.77 6.50 2.71
CA THR A 201 6.20 7.85 2.84
C THR A 201 4.99 8.02 1.93
N ILE A 202 5.12 7.76 0.62
CA ILE A 202 4.11 8.09 -0.41
C ILE A 202 2.77 7.39 -0.18
N VAL A 203 2.76 6.20 0.42
CA VAL A 203 1.54 5.45 0.74
C VAL A 203 1.28 5.45 2.24
N HIS A 204 2.24 4.91 3.01
CA HIS A 204 2.00 4.61 4.42
C HIS A 204 2.01 5.86 5.29
N SER A 205 3.02 6.74 5.18
CA SER A 205 3.00 7.98 5.96
C SER A 205 1.86 8.90 5.54
N VAL A 206 1.49 8.93 4.26
CA VAL A 206 0.33 9.71 3.76
C VAL A 206 -0.96 9.22 4.42
N GLY A 207 -1.24 7.92 4.41
CA GLY A 207 -2.37 7.35 5.14
C GLY A 207 -2.30 7.64 6.64
N GLY A 208 -1.11 7.55 7.23
CA GLY A 208 -0.86 7.82 8.64
C GLY A 208 -1.06 9.28 9.05
N TRP A 209 -0.61 10.27 8.24
CA TRP A 209 -0.89 11.69 8.44
C TRP A 209 -2.38 12.01 8.35
N ALA A 210 -3.06 11.44 7.34
CA ALA A 210 -4.49 11.59 7.16
C ALA A 210 -5.30 10.99 8.33
N ALA A 211 -4.86 9.83 8.84
CA ALA A 211 -5.42 9.18 10.02
C ALA A 211 -5.20 10.02 11.29
N LEU A 212 -4.00 10.59 11.48
CA LEU A 212 -3.68 11.46 12.61
C LEU A 212 -4.58 12.69 12.63
N MET A 213 -4.72 13.39 11.50
CA MET A 213 -5.61 14.55 11.40
C MET A 213 -7.07 14.19 11.64
N GLY A 214 -7.53 13.06 11.08
CA GLY A 214 -8.87 12.54 11.35
C GLY A 214 -9.09 12.24 12.83
N ALA A 215 -8.15 11.57 13.50
CA ALA A 215 -8.24 11.26 14.94
C ALA A 215 -8.27 12.52 15.83
N LEU A 216 -7.46 13.53 15.50
CA LEU A 216 -7.43 14.82 16.21
C LEU A 216 -8.75 15.59 16.07
N VAL A 217 -9.31 15.68 14.86
CA VAL A 217 -10.54 16.43 14.59
C VAL A 217 -11.79 15.71 15.14
N LEU A 218 -11.80 14.36 15.07
CA LEU A 218 -12.89 13.50 15.54
C LEU A 218 -12.94 13.39 17.06
N GLY A 219 -11.77 13.36 17.71
CA GLY A 219 -11.61 13.16 19.15
C GLY A 219 -11.66 11.69 19.57
N PRO A 220 -11.34 11.41 20.85
CA PRO A 220 -11.28 10.04 21.35
C PRO A 220 -12.67 9.42 21.57
N ARG A 221 -12.72 8.08 21.58
CA ARG A 221 -13.92 7.31 21.95
C ARG A 221 -14.38 7.63 23.38
N LEU A 222 -15.69 7.55 23.58
CA LEU A 222 -16.27 7.77 24.91
C LEU A 222 -15.70 6.77 25.92
N GLY A 223 -15.20 7.30 27.03
CA GLY A 223 -14.62 6.50 28.10
C GLY A 223 -13.20 5.98 27.86
N LYS A 224 -12.55 6.27 26.72
CA LYS A 224 -11.17 5.83 26.46
C LYS A 224 -10.19 6.43 27.45
N TYR A 225 -10.36 7.71 27.78
CA TYR A 225 -9.53 8.44 28.75
C TYR A 225 -10.40 8.91 29.91
N LYS A 226 -10.25 8.29 31.09
CA LYS A 226 -11.03 8.61 32.28
C LYS A 226 -10.12 8.70 33.50
N ASP A 227 -10.30 9.75 34.30
CA ASP A 227 -9.56 9.97 35.58
C ASP A 227 -8.03 9.88 35.43
N GLY A 228 -7.50 10.45 34.32
CA GLY A 228 -6.08 10.42 33.99
C GLY A 228 -5.55 9.05 33.51
N LYS A 229 -6.42 8.06 33.35
CA LYS A 229 -6.04 6.70 32.90
C LYS A 229 -6.56 6.42 31.48
N THR A 230 -5.77 5.68 30.72
CA THR A 230 -6.20 5.07 29.45
C THR A 230 -6.89 3.73 29.77
N LEU A 231 -8.13 3.59 29.32
CA LEU A 231 -8.88 2.34 29.49
C LEU A 231 -8.74 1.47 28.22
N PRO A 232 -8.40 0.17 28.37
CA PRO A 232 -8.31 -0.73 27.24
C PRO A 232 -9.72 -1.05 26.70
N PHE A 233 -9.86 -1.03 25.37
CA PHE A 233 -11.02 -1.56 24.68
C PHE A 233 -10.59 -2.79 23.89
N LEU A 234 -11.09 -3.95 24.29
CA LEU A 234 -10.68 -5.23 23.71
C LEU A 234 -11.29 -5.42 22.33
N GLY A 235 -10.49 -5.93 21.41
CA GLY A 235 -10.96 -6.34 20.08
C GLY A 235 -11.96 -7.49 20.14
N SER A 236 -12.81 -7.57 19.11
CA SER A 236 -13.87 -8.57 19.00
C SER A 236 -13.34 -10.00 18.76
N ASN A 237 -12.25 -10.11 17.97
CA ASN A 237 -11.81 -11.42 17.47
C ASN A 237 -10.31 -11.39 17.10
N LEU A 238 -9.44 -11.73 18.05
CA LEU A 238 -8.00 -11.78 17.84
C LEU A 238 -7.55 -12.81 16.77
N PRO A 239 -8.16 -14.01 16.65
CA PRO A 239 -7.90 -14.90 15.51
C PRO A 239 -8.12 -14.23 14.16
N LEU A 240 -9.20 -13.45 14.02
CA LEU A 240 -9.48 -12.71 12.79
C LEU A 240 -8.47 -11.61 12.53
N ALA A 241 -8.07 -10.86 13.56
CA ALA A 241 -7.00 -9.87 13.46
C ALA A 241 -5.66 -10.48 13.03
N THR A 242 -5.35 -11.68 13.57
CA THR A 242 -4.14 -12.42 13.20
C THR A 242 -4.19 -12.88 11.74
N LEU A 243 -5.33 -13.40 11.28
CA LEU A 243 -5.53 -13.76 9.88
C LEU A 243 -5.36 -12.54 8.97
N GLY A 244 -5.95 -11.40 9.34
CA GLY A 244 -5.81 -10.14 8.61
C GLY A 244 -4.35 -9.72 8.47
N THR A 245 -3.56 -9.85 9.53
CA THR A 245 -2.12 -9.55 9.49
C THR A 245 -1.36 -10.46 8.52
N PHE A 246 -1.64 -11.77 8.49
CA PHE A 246 -1.01 -12.68 7.52
C PHE A 246 -1.42 -12.40 6.08
N ILE A 247 -2.67 -12.02 5.85
CA ILE A 247 -3.14 -11.59 4.51
C ILE A 247 -2.40 -10.32 4.07
N LEU A 248 -2.23 -9.33 4.96
CA LEU A 248 -1.44 -8.13 4.69
C LEU A 248 0.02 -8.47 4.41
N TRP A 249 0.62 -9.36 5.18
CA TRP A 249 2.00 -9.81 4.95
C TRP A 249 2.15 -10.49 3.59
N LEU A 250 1.25 -11.40 3.22
CA LEU A 250 1.23 -12.02 1.89
C LEU A 250 1.11 -10.96 0.78
N GLY A 251 0.20 -10.01 0.94
CA GLY A 251 -0.01 -8.92 -0.02
C GLY A 251 1.23 -8.04 -0.20
N TRP A 252 2.06 -7.92 0.85
CA TRP A 252 3.28 -7.12 0.81
C TRP A 252 4.35 -7.64 -0.14
N PHE A 253 4.35 -8.92 -0.45
CA PHE A 253 5.21 -9.44 -1.52
C PHE A 253 4.82 -8.86 -2.88
N GLY A 254 3.54 -8.68 -3.15
CA GLY A 254 3.07 -7.95 -4.32
C GLY A 254 3.37 -6.45 -4.24
N PHE A 255 3.15 -5.86 -3.06
CA PHE A 255 3.40 -4.45 -2.82
C PHE A 255 4.85 -4.06 -3.12
N ASN A 256 5.81 -4.70 -2.49
CA ASN A 256 7.23 -4.43 -2.67
C ASN A 256 7.80 -5.06 -3.94
N GLY A 257 7.47 -6.32 -4.23
CA GLY A 257 8.03 -7.02 -5.40
C GLY A 257 7.49 -6.50 -6.73
N GLY A 258 6.20 -6.15 -6.79
CA GLY A 258 5.63 -5.50 -7.97
C GLY A 258 6.23 -4.12 -8.26
N SER A 259 6.67 -3.41 -7.21
CA SER A 259 7.33 -2.10 -7.32
C SER A 259 8.74 -2.15 -7.92
N GLN A 260 9.30 -3.34 -8.20
CA GLN A 260 10.49 -3.47 -9.05
C GLN A 260 10.22 -3.00 -10.48
N LEU A 261 8.96 -3.03 -10.92
CA LEU A 261 8.48 -2.60 -12.23
C LEU A 261 9.10 -3.35 -13.42
N ALA A 262 9.95 -4.34 -13.17
CA ALA A 262 10.64 -5.12 -14.20
C ALA A 262 10.79 -6.59 -13.79
N MET A 263 10.58 -7.50 -14.75
CA MET A 263 10.76 -8.96 -14.59
C MET A 263 11.22 -9.62 -15.91
N GLY A 264 11.72 -8.82 -16.85
CA GLY A 264 12.08 -9.28 -18.19
C GLY A 264 13.50 -9.83 -18.34
N SER A 265 14.34 -9.74 -17.29
CA SER A 265 15.71 -10.21 -17.31
C SER A 265 16.06 -11.08 -16.10
N VAL A 266 17.18 -11.79 -16.17
CA VAL A 266 17.73 -12.58 -15.04
C VAL A 266 18.04 -11.67 -13.84
N GLY A 267 18.50 -10.43 -14.10
CA GLY A 267 18.76 -9.43 -13.07
C GLY A 267 17.47 -9.04 -12.35
N ASP A 268 16.43 -8.72 -13.08
CA ASP A 268 15.13 -8.32 -12.50
C ASP A 268 14.54 -9.42 -11.61
N VAL A 269 14.60 -10.69 -12.06
CA VAL A 269 14.13 -11.82 -11.26
C VAL A 269 14.93 -12.00 -9.98
N ALA A 270 16.25 -11.80 -10.04
CA ALA A 270 17.12 -11.83 -8.85
C ALA A 270 16.76 -10.69 -7.88
N ASP A 271 16.46 -9.51 -8.39
CA ASP A 271 16.04 -8.33 -7.60
C ASP A 271 14.68 -8.55 -6.93
N VAL A 272 13.66 -9.02 -7.66
CA VAL A 272 12.35 -9.39 -7.08
C VAL A 272 12.52 -10.45 -5.98
N SER A 273 13.38 -11.45 -6.21
CA SER A 273 13.66 -12.50 -5.21
C SER A 273 14.29 -11.93 -3.94
N ARG A 274 15.23 -10.98 -4.08
CA ARG A 274 15.87 -10.28 -2.95
C ARG A 274 14.85 -9.42 -2.20
N ILE A 275 14.01 -8.68 -2.91
CA ILE A 275 12.92 -7.86 -2.34
C ILE A 275 11.99 -8.73 -1.48
N PHE A 276 11.60 -9.93 -1.96
CA PHE A 276 10.77 -10.85 -1.19
C PHE A 276 11.46 -11.30 0.09
N ALA A 277 12.75 -11.68 0.00
CA ALA A 277 13.52 -12.12 1.16
C ALA A 277 13.66 -11.01 2.20
N ASN A 278 13.99 -9.77 1.78
CA ASN A 278 14.13 -8.60 2.65
C ASN A 278 12.79 -8.18 3.28
N THR A 279 11.71 -8.20 2.50
CA THR A 279 10.35 -7.93 2.99
C THR A 279 9.95 -8.93 4.08
N ASN A 280 10.18 -10.21 3.82
CA ASN A 280 9.83 -11.27 4.77
C ASN A 280 10.60 -11.17 6.10
N ILE A 281 11.91 -10.97 6.01
CA ILE A 281 12.74 -10.92 7.23
C ILE A 281 12.48 -9.65 8.06
N ALA A 282 12.18 -8.51 7.40
CA ALA A 282 11.84 -7.27 8.11
C ALA A 282 10.52 -7.42 8.88
N ALA A 283 9.51 -8.05 8.29
CA ALA A 283 8.25 -8.36 8.96
C ALA A 283 8.46 -9.25 10.20
N ALA A 284 9.21 -10.34 10.04
CA ALA A 284 9.52 -11.27 11.12
C ALA A 284 10.31 -10.59 12.25
N ALA A 285 11.29 -9.75 11.91
CA ALA A 285 12.08 -9.01 12.89
C ALA A 285 11.23 -7.97 13.65
N GLY A 286 10.31 -7.29 12.98
CA GLY A 286 9.35 -6.39 13.59
C GLY A 286 8.42 -7.09 14.58
N ALA A 287 7.92 -8.27 14.23
CA ALA A 287 7.11 -9.11 15.14
C ALA A 287 7.89 -9.51 16.40
N ILE A 288 9.12 -10.00 16.22
CA ILE A 288 9.96 -10.49 17.33
C ILE A 288 10.42 -9.35 18.22
N SER A 289 10.80 -8.21 17.68
CA SER A 289 11.19 -7.04 18.49
C SER A 289 10.02 -6.52 19.32
N ALA A 290 8.81 -6.48 18.76
CA ALA A 290 7.59 -6.11 19.49
C ALA A 290 7.25 -7.13 20.60
N LEU A 291 7.35 -8.44 20.31
CA LEU A 291 7.18 -9.51 21.30
C LEU A 291 8.14 -9.34 22.48
N ILE A 292 9.43 -9.17 22.18
CA ILE A 292 10.47 -9.03 23.21
C ILE A 292 10.23 -7.77 24.04
N LEU A 293 9.99 -6.63 23.38
CA LEU A 293 9.82 -5.36 24.10
C LEU A 293 8.56 -5.36 24.97
N THR A 294 7.43 -5.93 24.49
CA THR A 294 6.22 -6.04 25.30
C THR A 294 6.40 -6.97 26.49
N GLN A 295 7.15 -8.08 26.35
CA GLN A 295 7.52 -8.95 27.44
C GLN A 295 8.31 -8.17 28.52
N PHE A 296 9.26 -7.32 28.12
CA PHE A 296 10.04 -6.53 29.06
C PHE A 296 9.24 -5.42 29.75
N LEU A 297 8.41 -4.70 28.99
CA LEU A 297 7.67 -3.55 29.53
C LEU A 297 6.46 -3.96 30.37
N TYR A 298 5.75 -5.03 29.97
CA TYR A 298 4.46 -5.40 30.54
C TYR A 298 4.49 -6.74 31.30
N GLY A 299 5.62 -7.44 31.30
CA GLY A 299 5.76 -8.76 31.93
C GLY A 299 5.06 -9.90 31.16
N LYS A 300 4.39 -9.59 30.05
CA LYS A 300 3.72 -10.53 29.14
C LYS A 300 3.78 -10.03 27.71
N PRO A 301 3.90 -10.92 26.71
CA PRO A 301 3.75 -10.54 25.32
C PRO A 301 2.34 -10.01 25.03
N ASP A 302 2.23 -9.00 24.18
CA ASP A 302 0.96 -8.46 23.70
C ASP A 302 0.77 -8.82 22.24
N LEU A 303 -0.23 -9.64 21.92
CA LEU A 303 -0.49 -10.09 20.56
C LEU A 303 -0.81 -8.92 19.63
N THR A 304 -1.57 -7.92 20.08
CA THR A 304 -1.94 -6.77 19.22
C THR A 304 -0.72 -5.94 18.83
N MET A 305 0.23 -5.79 19.75
CA MET A 305 1.51 -5.13 19.49
C MET A 305 2.41 -5.98 18.58
N ILE A 306 2.37 -7.31 18.68
CA ILE A 306 3.12 -8.21 17.79
C ILE A 306 2.58 -8.12 16.36
N LEU A 307 1.26 -8.12 16.18
CA LEU A 307 0.62 -7.94 14.87
C LEU A 307 1.00 -6.59 14.25
N ASN A 308 0.88 -5.52 15.01
CA ASN A 308 1.28 -4.18 14.56
C ASN A 308 2.79 -4.06 14.34
N GLY A 309 3.62 -4.74 15.14
CA GLY A 309 5.08 -4.82 14.96
C GLY A 309 5.46 -5.50 13.65
N THR A 310 4.73 -6.56 13.26
CA THR A 310 4.87 -7.21 11.95
C THR A 310 4.64 -6.21 10.82
N LEU A 311 3.51 -5.50 10.88
CA LEU A 311 3.14 -4.52 9.87
C LEU A 311 4.11 -3.33 9.84
N ALA A 312 4.59 -2.87 10.99
CA ALA A 312 5.57 -1.78 11.06
C ALA A 312 6.93 -2.20 10.48
N GLY A 313 7.32 -3.46 10.64
CA GLY A 313 8.50 -4.03 9.96
C GLY A 313 8.35 -4.03 8.44
N LEU A 314 7.16 -4.38 7.94
CA LEU A 314 6.81 -4.32 6.52
C LEU A 314 6.84 -2.87 6.00
N VAL A 315 6.20 -1.94 6.70
CA VAL A 315 6.22 -0.51 6.35
C VAL A 315 7.63 0.05 6.32
N ALA A 316 8.45 -0.27 7.32
CA ALA A 316 9.80 0.26 7.42
C ALA A 316 10.72 -0.17 6.26
N ILE A 317 10.57 -1.39 5.74
CA ILE A 317 11.39 -1.88 4.63
C ILE A 317 10.90 -1.38 3.26
N THR A 318 9.67 -0.89 3.17
CA THR A 318 8.99 -0.55 1.91
C THR A 318 9.65 0.59 1.14
N ALA A 319 10.36 1.52 1.82
CA ALA A 319 11.08 2.60 1.13
C ALA A 319 12.29 2.10 0.34
N GLU A 320 12.91 0.99 0.76
CA GLU A 320 14.06 0.41 0.08
C GLU A 320 14.17 -1.10 0.41
N PRO A 321 13.40 -1.96 -0.28
CA PRO A 321 13.45 -3.39 -0.04
C PRO A 321 14.56 -4.12 -0.83
N LEU A 322 15.19 -3.46 -1.80
CA LEU A 322 16.13 -4.08 -2.74
C LEU A 322 17.58 -4.05 -2.26
N THR A 323 18.10 -2.89 -1.88
CA THR A 323 19.53 -2.69 -1.58
C THR A 323 20.01 -3.24 -0.24
N PRO A 324 19.18 -3.33 0.83
CA PRO A 324 19.62 -3.87 2.11
C PRO A 324 20.11 -5.32 2.02
N SER A 325 21.12 -5.65 2.80
CA SER A 325 21.39 -7.05 3.15
C SER A 325 20.26 -7.60 4.02
N LEU A 326 20.11 -8.92 4.13
CA LEU A 326 19.14 -9.55 5.05
C LEU A 326 19.33 -9.09 6.49
N GLY A 327 20.58 -8.88 6.93
CA GLY A 327 20.89 -8.34 8.27
C GLY A 327 20.39 -6.90 8.44
N SER A 328 20.65 -6.04 7.46
CA SER A 328 20.16 -4.65 7.47
C SER A 328 18.63 -4.59 7.43
N ALA A 329 17.99 -5.40 6.57
CA ALA A 329 16.54 -5.51 6.49
C ALA A 329 15.93 -5.96 7.83
N SER A 330 16.57 -6.94 8.50
CA SER A 330 16.16 -7.37 9.84
C SER A 330 16.22 -6.22 10.86
N LEU A 331 17.29 -5.42 10.85
CA LEU A 331 17.44 -4.29 11.76
C LEU A 331 16.41 -3.19 11.48
N ILE A 332 16.17 -2.86 10.21
CA ILE A 332 15.17 -1.88 9.79
C ILE A 332 13.78 -2.31 10.29
N GLY A 333 13.41 -3.57 10.08
CA GLY A 333 12.15 -4.13 10.53
C GLY A 333 12.03 -4.19 12.05
N ALA A 334 13.09 -4.59 12.76
CA ALA A 334 13.12 -4.64 14.22
C ALA A 334 12.87 -3.26 14.84
N VAL A 335 13.50 -2.20 14.30
CA VAL A 335 13.26 -0.82 14.76
C VAL A 335 11.80 -0.42 14.51
N GLY A 336 11.19 -0.81 13.38
CA GLY A 336 9.77 -0.62 13.11
C GLY A 336 8.89 -1.21 14.21
N GLY A 337 9.15 -2.45 14.64
CA GLY A 337 8.44 -3.09 15.73
C GLY A 337 8.59 -2.36 17.09
N LEU A 338 9.79 -1.88 17.41
CA LEU A 338 10.03 -1.07 18.61
C LEU A 338 9.26 0.25 18.58
N ILE A 339 9.23 0.92 17.42
CA ILE A 339 8.51 2.18 17.20
C ILE A 339 7.03 2.03 17.54
N VAL A 340 6.39 0.94 17.12
CA VAL A 340 4.97 0.71 17.41
C VAL A 340 4.71 0.52 18.91
N VAL A 341 5.50 -0.33 19.56
CA VAL A 341 5.31 -0.61 21.00
C VAL A 341 5.47 0.66 21.86
N LEU A 342 6.33 1.59 21.43
CA LEU A 342 6.51 2.87 22.09
C LEU A 342 5.52 3.94 21.60
N GLY A 343 5.15 3.90 20.33
CA GLY A 343 4.29 4.88 19.67
C GLY A 343 2.83 4.83 20.11
N VAL A 344 2.27 3.63 20.33
CA VAL A 344 0.87 3.48 20.79
C VAL A 344 0.69 4.15 22.17
N PRO A 345 1.47 3.86 23.20
CA PRO A 345 1.37 4.56 24.49
C PRO A 345 1.67 6.06 24.39
N LEU A 346 2.54 6.48 23.47
CA LEU A 346 2.83 7.89 23.23
C LEU A 346 1.57 8.63 22.74
N LEU A 347 0.82 8.08 21.77
CA LEU A 347 -0.45 8.66 21.32
C LEU A 347 -1.48 8.70 22.45
N ASP A 348 -1.60 7.63 23.23
CA ASP A 348 -2.49 7.58 24.40
C ASP A 348 -2.15 8.68 25.44
N ARG A 349 -0.86 8.99 25.64
CA ARG A 349 -0.41 10.08 26.52
C ARG A 349 -0.88 11.44 26.03
N PHE A 350 -0.95 11.64 24.70
CA PHE A 350 -1.50 12.86 24.09
C PHE A 350 -3.02 12.79 23.91
N LYS A 351 -3.66 11.72 24.38
CA LYS A 351 -5.12 11.46 24.21
C LYS A 351 -5.56 11.41 22.74
N ILE A 352 -4.67 10.94 21.88
CA ILE A 352 -4.97 10.66 20.48
C ILE A 352 -5.42 9.20 20.40
N ASP A 353 -6.70 8.97 20.17
CA ASP A 353 -7.29 7.63 20.16
C ASP A 353 -7.23 7.02 18.75
N ASP A 354 -6.24 6.19 18.55
CA ASP A 354 -6.06 5.35 17.38
C ASP A 354 -6.48 3.92 17.70
N VAL A 355 -7.59 3.48 17.11
CA VAL A 355 -8.27 2.23 17.53
C VAL A 355 -7.43 0.98 17.27
N VAL A 356 -6.75 0.95 16.11
CA VAL A 356 -6.02 -0.24 15.65
C VAL A 356 -4.49 -0.07 15.69
N GLY A 357 -4.00 1.12 16.04
CA GLY A 357 -2.57 1.42 16.03
C GLY A 357 -2.02 1.77 14.65
N ALA A 358 -2.87 2.24 13.74
CA ALA A 358 -2.49 2.57 12.36
C ALA A 358 -1.46 3.71 12.29
N ILE A 359 -1.56 4.73 13.14
CA ILE A 359 -0.66 5.88 13.12
C ILE A 359 0.79 5.46 13.44
N PRO A 360 1.10 4.75 14.54
CA PRO A 360 2.45 4.28 14.79
C PRO A 360 2.97 3.32 13.72
N VAL A 361 2.13 2.45 13.18
CA VAL A 361 2.50 1.48 12.13
C VAL A 361 2.84 2.19 10.84
N HIS A 362 1.98 3.10 10.36
CA HIS A 362 2.12 3.65 9.00
C HIS A 362 2.85 4.99 8.99
N LEU A 363 2.59 5.89 9.95
CA LEU A 363 3.26 7.17 10.00
C LEU A 363 4.66 7.07 10.62
N PHE A 364 4.78 6.56 11.85
CA PHE A 364 6.06 6.58 12.54
C PHE A 364 7.05 5.61 11.93
N ALA A 365 6.62 4.37 11.64
CA ALA A 365 7.50 3.42 10.97
C ALA A 365 7.73 3.76 9.49
N GLY A 366 6.80 4.48 8.82
CA GLY A 366 7.01 4.99 7.46
C GLY A 366 8.08 6.08 7.40
N ILE A 367 8.06 7.05 8.34
CA ILE A 367 9.12 8.04 8.49
C ILE A 367 10.47 7.35 8.74
N TRP A 368 10.49 6.37 9.64
CA TRP A 368 11.70 5.58 9.91
C TRP A 368 12.21 4.87 8.66
N GLY A 369 11.33 4.18 7.93
CA GLY A 369 11.69 3.46 6.70
C GLY A 369 12.32 4.37 5.65
N THR A 370 11.74 5.54 5.43
CA THR A 370 12.25 6.53 4.49
C THR A 370 13.61 7.10 4.92
N ILE A 371 13.85 7.30 6.23
CA ILE A 371 15.16 7.70 6.74
C ILE A 371 16.15 6.54 6.60
N ALA A 372 15.72 5.30 6.81
CA ALA A 372 16.58 4.13 6.79
C ALA A 372 17.20 3.85 5.40
N VAL A 373 16.62 4.38 4.33
CA VAL A 373 17.18 4.29 2.96
C VAL A 373 18.63 4.77 2.92
N VAL A 374 18.93 5.84 3.64
CA VAL A 374 20.29 6.45 3.67
C VAL A 374 21.38 5.49 4.18
N PHE A 375 21.01 4.50 4.99
CA PHE A 375 21.98 3.53 5.53
C PHE A 375 22.25 2.36 4.61
N THR A 376 21.45 2.20 3.54
CA THR A 376 21.48 1.00 2.70
C THR A 376 21.58 1.30 1.21
N ASN A 377 21.26 2.52 0.79
CA ASN A 377 21.36 2.96 -0.59
C ASN A 377 22.30 4.18 -0.67
N GLY A 378 23.42 4.03 -1.37
CA GLY A 378 24.45 5.06 -1.52
C GLY A 378 24.04 6.28 -2.36
N GLU A 379 22.90 6.21 -3.06
CA GLU A 379 22.34 7.32 -3.82
C GLU A 379 21.43 8.22 -2.96
N ALA A 380 21.04 7.76 -1.77
CA ALA A 380 20.14 8.50 -0.91
C ALA A 380 20.84 9.59 -0.10
N GLU A 381 20.34 10.80 -0.16
CA GLU A 381 20.80 11.92 0.66
C GLU A 381 19.86 12.16 1.84
N LEU A 382 20.39 12.16 3.07
CA LEU A 382 19.59 12.34 4.29
C LEU A 382 18.76 13.62 4.26
N TYR A 383 19.32 14.71 3.75
CA TYR A 383 18.63 16.00 3.63
C TYR A 383 17.41 15.90 2.73
N ILE A 384 17.55 15.24 1.57
CA ILE A 384 16.45 15.07 0.60
C ILE A 384 15.35 14.19 1.20
N GLN A 385 15.71 13.08 1.86
CA GLN A 385 14.75 12.19 2.51
C GLN A 385 13.93 12.93 3.58
N ILE A 386 14.61 13.68 4.48
CA ILE A 386 13.93 14.46 5.53
C ILE A 386 13.07 15.57 4.93
N LEU A 387 13.58 16.31 3.95
CA LEU A 387 12.82 17.38 3.29
C LEU A 387 11.55 16.84 2.64
N SER A 388 11.64 15.72 1.93
CA SER A 388 10.50 15.08 1.27
C SER A 388 9.45 14.60 2.28
N ILE A 389 9.87 13.98 3.39
CA ILE A 389 8.97 13.61 4.49
C ILE A 389 8.21 14.84 5.02
N ILE A 390 8.92 15.96 5.22
CA ILE A 390 8.33 17.21 5.73
C ILE A 390 7.35 17.81 4.72
N LEU A 391 7.74 17.92 3.44
CA LEU A 391 6.90 18.52 2.40
C LEU A 391 5.62 17.71 2.17
N ILE A 392 5.73 16.39 2.03
CA ILE A 392 4.58 15.50 1.89
C ILE A 392 3.73 15.55 3.18
N GLY A 393 4.37 15.48 4.34
CA GLY A 393 3.67 15.53 5.63
C GLY A 393 2.88 16.82 5.83
N LEU A 394 3.45 17.97 5.52
CA LEU A 394 2.78 19.27 5.58
C LEU A 394 1.58 19.35 4.61
N PHE A 395 1.81 18.95 3.35
CA PHE A 395 0.73 18.96 2.35
C PHE A 395 -0.45 18.07 2.78
N VAL A 396 -0.17 16.84 3.20
CA VAL A 396 -1.21 15.89 3.62
C VAL A 396 -1.91 16.36 4.89
N THR A 397 -1.16 16.81 5.89
CA THR A 397 -1.73 17.32 7.15
C THR A 397 -2.65 18.50 6.93
N ILE A 398 -2.22 19.48 6.12
CA ILE A 398 -3.02 20.67 5.84
C ILE A 398 -4.26 20.30 5.03
N SER A 399 -4.11 19.59 3.91
CA SER A 399 -5.22 19.26 3.01
C SER A 399 -6.25 18.37 3.68
N THR A 400 -5.83 17.29 4.37
CA THR A 400 -6.76 16.41 5.07
C THR A 400 -7.38 17.09 6.29
N GLY A 401 -6.62 17.92 7.01
CA GLY A 401 -7.14 18.71 8.13
C GLY A 401 -8.26 19.66 7.70
N VAL A 402 -8.06 20.37 6.59
CA VAL A 402 -9.10 21.26 6.02
C VAL A 402 -10.35 20.47 5.65
N ILE A 403 -10.21 19.31 4.97
CA ILE A 403 -11.36 18.47 4.60
C ILE A 403 -12.08 17.95 5.83
N TRP A 404 -11.38 17.44 6.84
CA TRP A 404 -12.01 16.98 8.08
C TRP A 404 -12.75 18.10 8.80
N LEU A 405 -12.23 19.33 8.83
CA LEU A 405 -12.89 20.49 9.44
C LEU A 405 -14.14 20.91 8.64
N ILE A 406 -14.09 20.91 7.31
CA ILE A 406 -15.26 21.17 6.45
C ILE A 406 -16.33 20.11 6.70
N LEU A 407 -15.99 18.82 6.67
CA LEU A 407 -16.95 17.74 6.91
C LEU A 407 -17.54 17.81 8.33
N LYS A 408 -16.73 18.18 9.32
CA LYS A 408 -17.21 18.36 10.69
C LYS A 408 -18.21 19.50 10.81
N SER A 409 -17.95 20.63 10.15
CA SER A 409 -18.80 21.83 10.23
C SER A 409 -20.10 21.71 9.40
N THR A 410 -20.10 20.91 8.33
CA THR A 410 -21.24 20.79 7.41
C THR A 410 -22.12 19.57 7.72
N LEU A 411 -21.54 18.38 7.80
CA LEU A 411 -22.25 17.12 7.96
C LEU A 411 -22.20 16.56 9.39
N GLY A 412 -21.22 17.04 10.18
CA GLY A 412 -20.86 16.40 11.44
C GLY A 412 -20.24 15.03 11.18
N ILE A 413 -19.01 14.82 11.65
CA ILE A 413 -18.24 13.58 11.36
C ILE A 413 -18.41 12.49 12.41
N ARG A 414 -18.87 12.85 13.63
CA ARG A 414 -18.99 11.92 14.75
C ARG A 414 -20.44 11.51 14.98
N VAL A 415 -20.64 10.24 15.29
CA VAL A 415 -21.96 9.73 15.73
C VAL A 415 -22.37 10.35 17.07
N SER A 416 -23.66 10.26 17.44
CA SER A 416 -24.12 10.76 18.74
C SER A 416 -23.54 9.90 19.89
N PRO A 417 -23.45 10.46 21.12
CA PRO A 417 -22.99 9.68 22.28
C PRO A 417 -23.83 8.42 22.53
N GLU A 418 -25.13 8.48 22.25
CA GLU A 418 -26.07 7.35 22.38
C GLU A 418 -25.70 6.26 21.35
N ALA A 419 -25.51 6.62 20.08
CA ALA A 419 -25.11 5.69 19.02
C ALA A 419 -23.77 5.05 19.32
N GLU A 420 -22.76 5.79 19.77
CA GLU A 420 -21.46 5.26 20.17
C GLU A 420 -21.57 4.32 21.39
N THR A 421 -22.49 4.58 22.30
CA THR A 421 -22.72 3.75 23.48
C THR A 421 -23.44 2.45 23.12
N ILE A 422 -24.47 2.52 22.29
CA ILE A 422 -25.24 1.36 21.86
C ILE A 422 -24.39 0.50 20.93
N ALA A 423 -24.27 0.88 19.67
CA ALA A 423 -23.51 0.20 18.63
C ALA A 423 -23.58 0.99 17.33
N LEU A 424 -22.48 1.12 16.60
CA LEU A 424 -22.53 1.71 15.25
C LEU A 424 -23.21 0.76 14.26
N ASP A 425 -23.06 -0.55 14.44
CA ASP A 425 -23.70 -1.56 13.62
C ASP A 425 -25.22 -1.39 13.58
N LEU A 426 -25.85 -1.19 14.75
CA LEU A 426 -27.27 -0.94 14.84
C LEU A 426 -27.64 0.48 14.44
N SER A 427 -26.92 1.49 14.90
CA SER A 427 -27.32 2.90 14.72
C SER A 427 -27.10 3.44 13.31
N GLU A 428 -26.05 2.97 12.63
CA GLU A 428 -25.70 3.43 11.26
C GLU A 428 -26.21 2.45 10.18
N LEU A 429 -26.28 1.15 10.47
CA LEU A 429 -26.55 0.11 9.47
C LEU A 429 -27.80 -0.74 9.76
N GLY A 430 -28.23 -0.83 11.03
CA GLY A 430 -29.37 -1.66 11.43
C GLY A 430 -29.09 -3.17 11.42
N ILE A 431 -27.81 -3.58 11.35
CA ILE A 431 -27.39 -5.00 11.25
C ILE A 431 -26.17 -5.23 12.15
N GLU A 432 -26.21 -6.26 12.97
CA GLU A 432 -25.07 -6.70 13.80
C GLU A 432 -24.34 -7.89 13.17
N ALA A 433 -23.04 -7.99 13.42
CA ALA A 433 -22.22 -9.11 12.96
C ALA A 433 -22.28 -10.32 13.91
N TYR A 434 -22.57 -10.10 15.21
CA TYR A 434 -22.56 -11.11 16.26
C TYR A 434 -23.78 -10.97 17.18
#